data_0d1c67bc6df27d2b01db77b19e833e65
#
_entry.id   0d1c67bc6df27d2b01db77b19e833e65
#
_cell.length_a   1.000
_cell.length_b   1.000
_cell.length_c   1.000
_cell.angle_alpha   90.00
_cell.angle_beta   90.00
_cell.angle_gamma   90.00
#
_symmetry.space_group_name_H-M   'P 1'
#
loop_
_entity.id
_entity.type
_entity.pdbx_description
1 polymer ?
#
loop_
_entity_poly.entity_id
_entity_poly.type
_entity_poly.pdbx_seq_one_letter_code
_entity_poly.pdbx_strand_id
1 'polypeptide(L)'
;LGQETLYSMLRTPVVGDEELGRRKKLIDYFTEHENERTKLSMIYSGFGYSRKMSVADYIESIGECKTVSAVPHFIMLILFAAALVYCLTVNIAVGMWAVIGMMVINVVSYFRFKAEIEVYFVCIKQVFSMCACAQSILKSDIAGIKEYAEELSGLVHEFDGARRFSWIMATGKGGVLEFILD
;
A
#
# COMPACT_ATOMS: atom_id res chain seq x y z
N LEU A 1 3.94 12.57 -3.53
CA LEU A 1 4.37 13.11 -2.23
C LEU A 1 5.08 14.45 -2.39
N GLY A 2 6.28 14.50 -2.95
CA GLY A 2 7.05 15.73 -3.01
C GLY A 2 6.37 16.90 -3.73
N GLN A 3 5.67 16.65 -4.82
CA GLN A 3 4.91 17.68 -5.55
C GLN A 3 3.74 18.20 -4.75
N GLU A 4 3.01 17.34 -4.06
CA GLU A 4 1.85 17.69 -3.23
C GLU A 4 2.28 18.47 -1.99
N THR A 5 3.36 18.00 -1.33
CA THR A 5 3.93 18.71 -0.20
C THR A 5 4.43 20.09 -0.61
N LEU A 6 5.12 20.19 -1.75
CA LEU A 6 5.58 21.48 -2.30
C LEU A 6 4.39 22.39 -2.64
N TYR A 7 3.34 21.85 -3.27
CA TYR A 7 2.12 22.60 -3.57
C TYR A 7 1.44 23.10 -2.31
N SER A 8 1.31 22.25 -1.29
CA SER A 8 0.77 22.63 0.02
C SER A 8 1.61 23.71 0.69
N MET A 9 2.94 23.60 0.67
CA MET A 9 3.86 24.60 1.22
C MET A 9 3.75 25.95 0.52
N LEU A 10 3.56 25.95 -0.80
CA LEU A 10 3.38 27.19 -1.56
C LEU A 10 2.02 27.86 -1.32
N ARG A 11 1.01 27.06 -1.07
CA ARG A 11 -0.35 27.55 -0.82
C ARG A 11 -0.58 28.04 0.61
N THR A 12 0.10 27.42 1.57
CA THR A 12 0.04 27.79 2.99
C THR A 12 1.43 28.18 3.48
N PRO A 13 1.85 29.45 3.21
CA PRO A 13 3.16 29.89 3.66
C PRO A 13 3.24 29.88 5.18
N VAL A 14 4.27 29.25 5.71
CA VAL A 14 4.55 29.24 7.15
C VAL A 14 5.10 30.62 7.55
N VAL A 15 4.46 31.28 8.48
CA VAL A 15 4.80 32.63 8.94
C VAL A 15 5.69 32.60 10.20
N GLY A 16 6.28 31.44 10.54
CA GLY A 16 7.11 31.28 11.73
C GLY A 16 8.61 31.38 11.43
N ASP A 17 9.33 32.29 12.08
CA ASP A 17 10.78 32.46 11.89
C ASP A 17 11.58 31.20 12.24
N GLU A 18 11.13 30.40 13.19
CA GLU A 18 11.81 29.16 13.62
C GLU A 18 11.77 28.07 12.53
N GLU A 19 10.61 27.84 11.96
CA GLU A 19 10.42 26.87 10.88
C GLU A 19 11.19 27.26 9.61
N LEU A 20 11.13 28.54 9.25
CA LEU A 20 11.91 29.10 8.14
C LEU A 20 13.41 28.97 8.38
N GLY A 21 13.85 29.19 9.62
CA GLY A 21 15.24 29.01 10.03
C GLY A 21 15.72 27.56 9.88
N ARG A 22 14.90 26.58 10.30
CA ARG A 22 15.20 25.15 10.10
C ARG A 22 15.32 24.79 8.63
N ARG A 23 14.38 25.22 7.80
CA ARG A 23 14.41 24.98 6.35
C ARG A 23 15.62 25.58 5.68
N LYS A 24 15.98 26.82 6.06
CA LYS A 24 17.17 27.48 5.55
C LYS A 24 18.43 26.70 5.88
N LYS A 25 18.60 26.29 7.12
CA LYS A 25 19.75 25.46 7.56
C LYS A 25 19.89 24.19 6.72
N LEU A 26 18.78 23.49 6.42
CA LEU A 26 18.80 22.29 5.57
C LEU A 26 19.21 22.62 4.13
N ILE A 27 18.68 23.70 3.57
CA ILE A 27 19.01 24.13 2.20
C ILE A 27 20.49 24.48 2.11
N ASP A 28 20.98 25.28 3.03
CA ASP A 28 22.39 25.70 3.07
C ASP A 28 23.30 24.46 3.22
N TYR A 29 22.96 23.55 4.15
CA TYR A 29 23.68 22.30 4.36
C TYR A 29 23.80 21.46 3.08
N PHE A 30 22.68 21.15 2.42
CA PHE A 30 22.68 20.32 1.21
C PHE A 30 23.20 21.06 -0.03
N THR A 31 23.33 22.37 0.02
CA THR A 31 24.00 23.15 -1.01
C THR A 31 25.50 22.94 -0.93
N GLU A 32 26.06 22.87 0.28
CA GLU A 32 27.48 22.66 0.52
C GLU A 32 27.93 21.19 0.42
N HIS A 33 27.02 20.25 0.75
CA HIS A 33 27.31 18.81 0.84
C HIS A 33 26.68 18.01 -0.32
N GLU A 34 27.24 18.16 -1.52
CA GLU A 34 26.72 17.53 -2.75
C GLU A 34 26.67 16.00 -2.69
N ASN A 35 27.67 15.36 -2.08
CA ASN A 35 27.70 13.90 -1.95
C ASN A 35 26.52 13.37 -1.11
N GLU A 36 26.19 14.02 0.00
CA GLU A 36 25.07 13.62 0.85
C GLU A 36 23.74 13.92 0.18
N ARG A 37 23.62 15.06 -0.50
CA ARG A 37 22.47 15.39 -1.34
C ARG A 37 22.22 14.32 -2.41
N THR A 38 23.28 13.87 -3.08
CA THR A 38 23.19 12.83 -4.11
C THR A 38 22.76 11.49 -3.52
N LYS A 39 23.31 11.07 -2.37
CA LYS A 39 22.89 9.87 -1.66
C LYS A 39 21.42 9.92 -1.31
N LEU A 40 20.94 11.03 -0.75
CA LEU A 40 19.54 11.21 -0.39
C LEU A 40 18.63 11.17 -1.64
N SER A 41 19.05 11.81 -2.72
CA SER A 41 18.31 11.77 -4.00
C SER A 41 18.23 10.36 -4.57
N MET A 42 19.28 9.55 -4.45
CA MET A 42 19.27 8.14 -4.88
C MET A 42 18.28 7.31 -4.05
N ILE A 43 18.21 7.51 -2.73
CA ILE A 43 17.25 6.83 -1.87
C ILE A 43 15.82 7.20 -2.27
N TYR A 44 15.53 8.49 -2.49
CA TYR A 44 14.21 8.93 -2.94
C TYR A 44 13.86 8.45 -4.35
N SER A 45 14.83 8.35 -5.25
CA SER A 45 14.59 7.82 -6.61
C SER A 45 14.19 6.34 -6.57
N GLY A 46 14.74 5.56 -5.63
CA GLY A 46 14.37 4.17 -5.40
C GLY A 46 12.94 3.99 -4.87
N PHE A 47 12.37 5.02 -4.26
CA PHE A 47 10.97 4.99 -3.80
C PHE A 47 9.95 4.89 -4.95
N GLY A 48 10.34 5.34 -6.15
CA GLY A 48 9.49 5.32 -7.33
C GLY A 48 8.43 6.43 -7.35
N TYR A 49 7.66 6.45 -8.43
CA TYR A 49 6.61 7.44 -8.66
C TYR A 49 5.24 6.79 -8.58
N SER A 50 4.40 7.19 -7.62
CA SER A 50 3.01 6.78 -7.57
C SER A 50 2.21 7.55 -8.62
N ARG A 51 1.76 6.84 -9.67
CA ARG A 51 1.10 7.47 -10.83
C ARG A 51 -0.41 7.65 -10.69
N LYS A 52 -1.06 6.96 -9.74
CA LYS A 52 -2.52 6.84 -9.75
C LYS A 52 -3.26 7.72 -8.75
N MET A 53 -2.73 7.91 -7.55
CA MET A 53 -3.42 8.67 -6.50
C MET A 53 -2.41 9.32 -5.56
N SER A 54 -2.81 10.40 -4.88
CA SER A 54 -2.10 11.02 -3.77
C SER A 54 -2.00 10.07 -2.57
N VAL A 55 -0.93 10.16 -1.79
CA VAL A 55 -0.84 9.39 -0.54
C VAL A 55 -1.91 9.85 0.46
N ALA A 56 -2.27 11.13 0.46
CA ALA A 56 -3.36 11.65 1.28
C ALA A 56 -4.70 10.99 0.90
N ASP A 57 -5.00 10.89 -0.40
CA ASP A 57 -6.21 10.22 -0.90
C ASP A 57 -6.24 8.73 -0.53
N TYR A 58 -5.06 8.08 -0.52
CA TYR A 58 -4.95 6.69 -0.07
C TYR A 58 -5.24 6.53 1.43
N ILE A 59 -4.73 7.43 2.27
CA ILE A 59 -4.97 7.40 3.71
C ILE A 59 -6.45 7.67 4.01
N GLU A 60 -7.06 8.60 3.31
CA GLU A 60 -8.48 8.91 3.43
C GLU A 60 -9.34 7.71 3.01
N SER A 61 -9.01 7.06 1.89
CA SER A 61 -9.72 5.85 1.44
C SER A 61 -9.55 4.65 2.38
N ILE A 62 -8.43 4.54 3.14
CA ILE A 62 -8.29 3.53 4.21
C ILE A 62 -9.26 3.82 5.36
N GLY A 63 -9.44 5.09 5.73
CA GLY A 63 -10.38 5.49 6.80
C GLY A 63 -11.83 5.14 6.48
N GLU A 64 -12.18 5.06 5.20
CA GLU A 64 -13.51 4.65 4.70
C GLU A 64 -13.65 3.13 4.53
N CYS A 65 -12.62 2.32 4.86
CA CYS A 65 -12.65 0.88 4.75
C CYS A 65 -13.83 0.27 5.49
N LYS A 66 -14.83 -0.18 4.73
CA LYS A 66 -15.89 -1.04 5.25
C LYS A 66 -15.30 -2.42 5.46
N THR A 67 -15.53 -2.99 6.64
CA THR A 67 -15.19 -4.38 6.90
C THR A 67 -15.98 -5.26 5.93
N VAL A 68 -15.28 -5.85 4.97
CA VAL A 68 -15.90 -6.75 4.00
C VAL A 68 -16.21 -8.07 4.71
N SER A 69 -17.50 -8.40 4.78
CA SER A 69 -17.94 -9.65 5.39
C SER A 69 -17.55 -10.85 4.52
N ALA A 70 -16.90 -11.85 5.10
CA ALA A 70 -16.60 -13.11 4.41
C ALA A 70 -17.83 -14.02 4.23
N VAL A 71 -18.94 -13.70 4.90
CA VAL A 71 -20.16 -14.50 4.91
C VAL A 71 -20.70 -14.81 3.50
N PRO A 72 -20.82 -13.85 2.55
CA PRO A 72 -21.32 -14.15 1.21
C PRO A 72 -20.43 -15.15 0.46
N HIS A 73 -19.12 -15.15 0.68
CA HIS A 73 -18.21 -16.11 0.04
C HIS A 73 -18.40 -17.53 0.58
N PHE A 74 -18.62 -17.68 1.89
CA PHE A 74 -18.95 -18.98 2.48
C PHE A 74 -20.29 -19.51 1.99
N ILE A 75 -21.29 -18.64 1.84
CA ILE A 75 -22.60 -19.02 1.28
C ILE A 75 -22.44 -19.50 -0.17
N MET A 76 -21.68 -18.80 -0.99
CA MET A 76 -21.41 -19.20 -2.37
C MET A 76 -20.67 -20.53 -2.45
N LEU A 77 -19.70 -20.77 -1.57
CA LEU A 77 -18.98 -22.04 -1.50
C LEU A 77 -19.93 -23.21 -1.16
N ILE A 78 -20.83 -23.02 -0.17
CA ILE A 78 -21.81 -24.04 0.22
C ILE A 78 -22.79 -24.31 -0.93
N LEU A 79 -23.28 -23.27 -1.60
CA LEU A 79 -24.19 -23.41 -2.75
C LEU A 79 -23.51 -24.15 -3.92
N PHE A 80 -22.26 -23.86 -4.18
CA PHE A 80 -21.47 -24.55 -5.20
C PHE A 80 -21.31 -26.05 -4.88
N ALA A 81 -20.97 -26.37 -3.62
CA ALA A 81 -20.86 -27.75 -3.15
C ALA A 81 -22.21 -28.48 -3.26
N ALA A 82 -23.32 -27.83 -2.89
CA ALA A 82 -24.66 -28.39 -3.01
C ALA A 82 -25.05 -28.66 -4.48
N ALA A 83 -24.72 -27.74 -5.40
CA ALA A 83 -24.95 -27.94 -6.83
C ALA A 83 -24.15 -29.14 -7.39
N LEU A 84 -22.96 -29.35 -6.89
CA LEU A 84 -22.08 -30.45 -7.28
C LEU A 84 -22.63 -31.79 -6.79
N VAL A 85 -23.08 -31.85 -5.53
CA VAL A 85 -23.75 -33.04 -4.96
C VAL A 85 -25.04 -33.36 -5.73
N TYR A 86 -25.87 -32.35 -6.02
CA TYR A 86 -27.09 -32.52 -6.81
C TYR A 86 -26.80 -33.08 -8.21
N CYS A 87 -25.76 -32.56 -8.88
CA CYS A 87 -25.29 -33.04 -10.18
C CYS A 87 -24.96 -34.53 -10.17
N LEU A 88 -24.29 -35.00 -9.10
CA LEU A 88 -23.86 -36.41 -9.00
C LEU A 88 -24.95 -37.38 -8.55
N THR A 89 -25.95 -36.92 -7.76
CA THR A 89 -26.91 -37.82 -7.10
C THR A 89 -28.28 -37.82 -7.73
N VAL A 90 -28.73 -36.73 -8.34
CA VAL A 90 -30.13 -36.58 -8.78
C VAL A 90 -30.24 -36.51 -10.30
N ASN A 91 -29.62 -35.52 -10.93
CA ASN A 91 -29.74 -35.34 -12.38
C ASN A 91 -28.53 -34.63 -12.95
N ILE A 92 -27.75 -35.34 -13.75
CA ILE A 92 -26.52 -34.85 -14.33
C ILE A 92 -26.78 -33.65 -15.25
N ALA A 93 -27.81 -33.68 -16.09
CA ALA A 93 -28.06 -32.63 -17.06
C ALA A 93 -28.43 -31.28 -16.40
N VAL A 94 -29.34 -31.32 -15.42
CA VAL A 94 -29.75 -30.11 -14.69
C VAL A 94 -28.62 -29.64 -13.76
N GLY A 95 -27.96 -30.58 -13.08
CA GLY A 95 -26.85 -30.27 -12.17
C GLY A 95 -25.70 -29.63 -12.88
N MET A 96 -25.35 -30.02 -14.11
CA MET A 96 -24.29 -29.44 -14.90
C MET A 96 -24.58 -27.94 -15.22
N TRP A 97 -25.80 -27.60 -15.59
CA TRP A 97 -26.15 -26.19 -15.81
C TRP A 97 -26.11 -25.38 -14.51
N ALA A 98 -26.49 -25.98 -13.38
CA ALA A 98 -26.40 -25.32 -12.07
C ALA A 98 -24.93 -25.06 -11.68
N VAL A 99 -24.04 -26.02 -11.89
CA VAL A 99 -22.59 -25.87 -11.62
C VAL A 99 -21.97 -24.78 -12.50
N ILE A 100 -22.29 -24.76 -13.81
CA ILE A 100 -21.81 -23.73 -14.73
C ILE A 100 -22.32 -22.35 -14.30
N GLY A 101 -23.60 -22.21 -13.97
CA GLY A 101 -24.18 -20.96 -13.49
C GLY A 101 -23.50 -20.45 -12.22
N MET A 102 -23.27 -21.33 -11.24
CA MET A 102 -22.56 -20.99 -10.02
C MET A 102 -21.09 -20.62 -10.28
N MET A 103 -20.42 -21.27 -11.22
CA MET A 103 -19.07 -20.92 -11.61
C MET A 103 -19.02 -19.49 -12.19
N VAL A 104 -19.94 -19.12 -13.06
CA VAL A 104 -20.02 -17.75 -13.61
C VAL A 104 -20.26 -16.73 -12.50
N ILE A 105 -21.18 -17.00 -11.58
CA ILE A 105 -21.48 -16.12 -10.44
C ILE A 105 -20.23 -15.94 -9.55
N ASN A 106 -19.52 -17.03 -9.26
CA ASN A 106 -18.27 -16.98 -8.48
C ASN A 106 -17.19 -16.14 -9.17
N VAL A 107 -17.01 -16.30 -10.48
CA VAL A 107 -16.03 -15.52 -11.26
C VAL A 107 -16.38 -14.04 -11.24
N VAL A 108 -17.64 -13.67 -11.50
CA VAL A 108 -18.08 -12.26 -11.46
C VAL A 108 -17.91 -11.67 -10.06
N SER A 109 -18.29 -12.42 -9.02
CA SER A 109 -18.12 -12.02 -7.62
C SER A 109 -16.66 -11.81 -7.27
N TYR A 110 -15.76 -12.69 -7.73
CA TYR A 110 -14.33 -12.59 -7.55
C TYR A 110 -13.77 -11.30 -8.17
N PHE A 111 -14.11 -11.00 -9.42
CA PHE A 111 -13.60 -9.78 -10.09
C PHE A 111 -14.10 -8.50 -9.40
N ARG A 112 -15.34 -8.47 -8.93
CA ARG A 112 -15.86 -7.33 -8.16
C ARG A 112 -15.11 -7.16 -6.85
N PHE A 113 -14.88 -8.23 -6.13
CA PHE A 113 -14.16 -8.23 -4.86
C PHE A 113 -12.67 -7.86 -5.06
N LYS A 114 -12.03 -8.39 -6.12
CA LYS A 114 -10.66 -8.04 -6.50
C LYS A 114 -10.51 -6.53 -6.75
N ALA A 115 -11.41 -5.94 -7.52
CA ALA A 115 -11.37 -4.50 -7.83
C ALA A 115 -11.51 -3.62 -6.57
N GLU A 116 -12.32 -4.05 -5.60
CA GLU A 116 -12.53 -3.35 -4.35
C GLU A 116 -11.30 -3.43 -3.42
N ILE A 117 -10.64 -4.60 -3.38
CA ILE A 117 -9.46 -4.83 -2.55
C ILE A 117 -8.17 -4.26 -3.15
N GLU A 118 -8.05 -4.19 -4.47
CA GLU A 118 -6.83 -3.75 -5.16
C GLU A 118 -6.37 -2.37 -4.68
N VAL A 119 -7.30 -1.45 -4.44
CA VAL A 119 -7.01 -0.11 -3.93
C VAL A 119 -6.30 -0.18 -2.57
N TYR A 120 -6.76 -1.05 -1.67
CA TYR A 120 -6.17 -1.22 -0.34
C TYR A 120 -4.79 -1.85 -0.39
N PHE A 121 -4.58 -2.83 -1.28
CA PHE A 121 -3.26 -3.43 -1.48
C PHE A 121 -2.24 -2.42 -2.00
N VAL A 122 -2.63 -1.58 -2.96
CA VAL A 122 -1.77 -0.52 -3.48
C VAL A 122 -1.41 0.47 -2.38
N CYS A 123 -2.38 0.85 -1.54
CA CYS A 123 -2.16 1.75 -0.42
C CYS A 123 -1.18 1.16 0.61
N ILE A 124 -1.42 -0.07 1.06
CA ILE A 124 -0.56 -0.76 2.02
C ILE A 124 0.86 -0.90 1.45
N LYS A 125 1.00 -1.27 0.18
CA LYS A 125 2.29 -1.35 -0.50
C LYS A 125 3.01 0.00 -0.51
N GLN A 126 2.29 1.09 -0.72
CA GLN A 126 2.85 2.43 -0.71
C GLN A 126 3.37 2.81 0.68
N VAL A 127 2.60 2.53 1.75
CA VAL A 127 3.02 2.77 3.14
C VAL A 127 4.28 1.97 3.47
N PHE A 128 4.35 0.69 3.11
CA PHE A 128 5.55 -0.11 3.33
C PHE A 128 6.76 0.39 2.54
N SER A 129 6.55 0.87 1.32
CA SER A 129 7.61 1.51 0.54
C SER A 129 8.13 2.78 1.21
N MET A 130 7.24 3.60 1.79
CA MET A 130 7.62 4.77 2.59
C MET A 130 8.46 4.38 3.81
N CYS A 131 8.03 3.37 4.57
CA CYS A 131 8.79 2.86 5.72
C CYS A 131 10.17 2.33 5.32
N ALA A 132 10.27 1.62 4.19
CA ALA A 132 11.55 1.13 3.67
C ALA A 132 12.48 2.28 3.25
N CYS A 133 11.93 3.32 2.62
CA CYS A 133 12.66 4.54 2.29
C CYS A 133 13.18 5.24 3.56
N ALA A 134 12.32 5.42 4.57
CA ALA A 134 12.69 6.01 5.85
C ALA A 134 13.81 5.23 6.55
N GLN A 135 13.75 3.90 6.55
CA GLN A 135 14.83 3.06 7.09
C GLN A 135 16.13 3.20 6.31
N SER A 136 16.06 3.34 4.98
CA SER A 136 17.25 3.57 4.15
C SER A 136 17.89 4.92 4.44
N ILE A 137 17.08 5.95 4.70
CA ILE A 137 17.55 7.28 5.13
C ILE A 137 18.24 7.18 6.48
N LEU A 138 17.64 6.52 7.47
CA LEU A 138 18.24 6.34 8.80
C LEU A 138 19.58 5.58 8.75
N LYS A 139 19.71 4.59 7.87
CA LYS A 139 20.94 3.83 7.67
C LYS A 139 22.02 4.60 6.91
N SER A 140 21.68 5.66 6.19
CA SER A 140 22.61 6.41 5.35
C SER A 140 23.57 7.30 6.13
N ASP A 141 23.34 7.50 7.44
CA ASP A 141 24.13 8.35 8.37
C ASP A 141 24.45 9.74 7.80
N ILE A 142 23.44 10.37 7.18
CA ILE A 142 23.54 11.72 6.63
C ILE A 142 23.48 12.72 7.78
N ALA A 143 24.54 13.50 7.99
CA ALA A 143 24.64 14.40 9.14
C ALA A 143 23.57 15.51 9.12
N GLY A 144 23.17 15.99 7.93
CA GLY A 144 22.16 17.05 7.79
C GLY A 144 20.76 16.69 8.24
N ILE A 145 20.45 15.40 8.41
CA ILE A 145 19.12 14.94 8.83
C ILE A 145 19.08 14.36 10.26
N LYS A 146 20.20 14.43 11.01
CA LYS A 146 20.27 13.87 12.37
C LYS A 146 19.21 14.45 13.31
N GLU A 147 18.88 15.74 13.18
CA GLU A 147 17.83 16.40 13.97
C GLU A 147 16.46 15.74 13.76
N TYR A 148 16.19 15.22 12.55
CA TYR A 148 14.95 14.55 12.19
C TYR A 148 15.01 13.03 12.37
N ALA A 149 16.21 12.48 12.61
CA ALA A 149 16.42 11.03 12.68
C ALA A 149 15.71 10.39 13.88
N GLU A 150 15.65 11.08 15.02
CA GLU A 150 14.95 10.58 16.22
C GLU A 150 13.44 10.51 15.99
N GLU A 151 12.85 11.57 15.43
CA GLU A 151 11.43 11.60 15.08
C GLU A 151 11.08 10.54 14.04
N LEU A 152 11.90 10.45 12.98
CA LEU A 152 11.72 9.46 11.92
C LEU A 152 11.87 8.04 12.45
N SER A 153 12.83 7.78 13.36
CA SER A 153 13.02 6.49 14.02
C SER A 153 11.83 6.09 14.87
N GLY A 154 11.25 7.05 15.62
CA GLY A 154 10.03 6.83 16.41
C GLY A 154 8.87 6.37 15.53
N LEU A 155 8.61 7.10 14.45
CA LEU A 155 7.56 6.75 13.48
C LEU A 155 7.80 5.39 12.83
N VAL A 156 9.02 5.08 12.43
CA VAL A 156 9.35 3.77 11.83
C VAL A 156 9.16 2.64 12.83
N HIS A 157 9.49 2.84 14.11
CA HIS A 157 9.33 1.84 15.15
C HIS A 157 7.85 1.49 15.42
N GLU A 158 6.95 2.46 15.34
CA GLU A 158 5.50 2.21 15.45
C GLU A 158 5.02 1.24 14.36
N PHE A 159 5.64 1.27 13.18
CA PHE A 159 5.33 0.38 12.07
C PHE A 159 6.02 -0.99 12.11
N ASP A 160 6.94 -1.24 13.05
CA ASP A 160 7.64 -2.54 13.16
C ASP A 160 6.69 -3.72 13.41
N GLY A 161 5.56 -3.49 14.08
CA GLY A 161 4.49 -4.48 14.23
C GLY A 161 3.84 -4.86 12.89
N ALA A 162 3.62 -3.89 12.01
CA ALA A 162 3.06 -4.09 10.68
C ALA A 162 4.08 -4.70 9.70
N ARG A 163 5.39 -4.61 9.98
CA ARG A 163 6.47 -5.15 9.16
C ARG A 163 6.44 -6.67 9.03
N ARG A 164 5.94 -7.40 10.03
CA ARG A 164 5.69 -8.84 9.91
C ARG A 164 4.66 -9.15 8.82
N PHE A 165 3.69 -8.27 8.64
CA PHE A 165 2.70 -8.34 7.57
C PHE A 165 3.33 -8.06 6.20
N SER A 166 4.31 -7.15 6.11
CA SER A 166 5.00 -6.84 4.86
C SER A 166 5.78 -8.02 4.30
N TRP A 167 6.33 -8.89 5.17
CA TRP A 167 7.01 -10.11 4.74
C TRP A 167 6.04 -11.09 4.06
N ILE A 168 4.82 -11.23 4.57
CA ILE A 168 3.78 -12.07 3.97
C ILE A 168 3.39 -11.52 2.59
N MET A 169 3.33 -10.19 2.44
CA MET A 169 3.04 -9.54 1.16
C MET A 169 4.23 -9.56 0.19
N ALA A 170 5.47 -9.51 0.68
CA ALA A 170 6.67 -9.56 -0.14
C ALA A 170 6.97 -10.98 -0.64
N THR A 171 6.66 -12.02 0.14
CA THR A 171 6.72 -13.41 -0.28
C THR A 171 5.65 -13.78 -1.31
N GLY A 172 4.60 -12.96 -1.44
CA GLY A 172 3.61 -13.06 -2.51
C GLY A 172 4.12 -12.71 -3.92
N LYS A 173 5.32 -12.14 -4.04
CA LYS A 173 5.94 -11.82 -5.35
C LYS A 173 6.37 -13.00 -6.22
N GLY A 174 6.14 -14.21 -5.83
CA GLY A 174 6.42 -15.43 -6.59
C GLY A 174 5.48 -16.57 -6.21
N GLY A 175 4.41 -16.26 -5.50
CA GLY A 175 3.48 -17.23 -4.99
C GLY A 175 2.07 -17.12 -5.60
N VAL A 176 1.23 -18.02 -5.19
CA VAL A 176 -0.16 -18.20 -5.61
C VAL A 176 -0.99 -16.90 -5.70
N LEU A 177 -0.61 -15.84 -4.97
CA LEU A 177 -1.28 -14.54 -5.00
C LEU A 177 -1.04 -13.75 -6.30
N GLU A 178 0.14 -13.84 -6.91
CA GLU A 178 0.43 -13.17 -8.19
C GLU A 178 -0.28 -13.90 -9.34
N PHE A 179 -0.35 -15.23 -9.27
CA PHE A 179 -1.11 -16.06 -10.22
C PHE A 179 -2.64 -15.89 -10.10
N ILE A 180 -3.12 -15.47 -8.92
CA ILE A 180 -4.56 -15.20 -8.67
C ILE A 180 -4.91 -13.73 -9.00
N LEU A 181 -3.90 -12.82 -9.04
CA LEU A 181 -4.12 -11.38 -9.19
C LEU A 181 -3.73 -10.84 -10.59
N ASP A 182 -3.07 -11.64 -11.45
CA ASP A 182 -2.88 -11.41 -12.88
C ASP A 182 -4.00 -12.05 -13.69
#